data_b65445a06e57e39f3aed8ffd87d45ef1
#
_entry.id   b65445a06e57e39f3aed8ffd87d45ef1
#
_cell.length_a   1.000
_cell.length_b   1.000
_cell.length_c   1.000
_cell.angle_alpha   90.00
_cell.angle_beta   90.00
_cell.angle_gamma   90.00
#
_symmetry.space_group_name_H-M   'P 1'
#
loop_
_entity.id
_entity.type
_entity.pdbx_description
1 polymer ?
#
loop_
_entity_poly.entity_id
_entity_poly.type
_entity_poly.pdbx_seq_one_letter_code
_entity_poly.pdbx_strand_id
1 'polypeptide(L)'
;MNLTLSDFLQLASMAVVISAVGYGLFRGGYYVFQSTIRRREEYFKSFDTVVAQLSSSNPSSQLAAAVLLRRYFEIGKIREDAKLRTETINVISAMLRVLPVGILQKTLADGLAYAEDLYGADLQRANLQNAYLGVKDDKGNFIKKLIQKLFKKRINVQKADLFMADLSYALMENIDGRESVFYNAVLFNARIKNSNFSRANFRGADLKGARFQDVLLFKADFNGAKNIPDGIKKELENGVVKSSKRITTEGQKNKGQVFFSMPGCLGKREETLTKEYKAILETLGYSVFYYQKDDYPKFGQFTRVRESLLNSSAVIAFGFRQMKIEDGIALPGTPKASRISGKWLNTPWNEVEVGMALMRGLPILLVKDEGIDSGIFDEKLSECFVASIPADYDCRKIASNQDFISWCNQIA
;
A
#
# COMPACT_ATOMS: atom_id res chain seq x y z
N MET A 1 -56.29 61.69 -8.34
CA MET A 1 -56.32 60.64 -7.30
C MET A 1 -55.76 61.26 -6.03
N ASN A 2 -56.65 61.73 -5.11
CA ASN A 2 -56.18 62.40 -3.91
C ASN A 2 -55.87 61.31 -2.85
N LEU A 3 -54.62 61.05 -2.59
CA LEU A 3 -54.18 60.19 -1.49
C LEU A 3 -54.64 60.77 -0.16
N THR A 4 -55.31 59.98 0.65
CA THR A 4 -55.75 60.40 1.99
C THR A 4 -54.56 60.35 2.94
N LEU A 5 -54.65 61.06 4.04
CA LEU A 5 -53.61 60.99 5.12
C LEU A 5 -53.39 59.54 5.60
N SER A 6 -54.45 58.75 5.60
CA SER A 6 -54.40 57.32 5.95
C SER A 6 -53.53 56.51 4.95
N ASP A 7 -53.69 56.78 3.63
CA ASP A 7 -52.89 56.09 2.61
C ASP A 7 -51.39 56.45 2.68
N PHE A 8 -51.10 57.72 3.04
CA PHE A 8 -49.73 58.18 3.24
C PHE A 8 -49.08 57.49 4.47
N LEU A 9 -49.80 57.38 5.58
CA LEU A 9 -49.35 56.69 6.76
C LEU A 9 -49.12 55.18 6.55
N GLN A 10 -49.98 54.53 5.74
CA GLN A 10 -49.81 53.11 5.37
C GLN A 10 -48.56 52.91 4.48
N LEU A 11 -48.36 53.79 3.50
CA LEU A 11 -47.17 53.72 2.60
C LEU A 11 -45.89 53.98 3.42
N ALA A 12 -45.91 54.92 4.33
CA ALA A 12 -44.75 55.20 5.21
C ALA A 12 -44.43 53.99 6.16
N SER A 13 -45.49 53.37 6.70
CA SER A 13 -45.29 52.18 7.56
C SER A 13 -44.77 50.97 6.74
N MET A 14 -45.25 50.77 5.54
CA MET A 14 -44.74 49.72 4.62
C MET A 14 -43.26 50.01 4.26
N ALA A 15 -42.88 51.24 3.98
CA ALA A 15 -41.51 51.61 3.66
C ALA A 15 -40.56 51.32 4.83
N VAL A 16 -40.98 51.62 6.07
CA VAL A 16 -40.20 51.29 7.27
C VAL A 16 -40.05 49.80 7.46
N VAL A 17 -41.09 48.99 7.28
CA VAL A 17 -41.04 47.54 7.36
C VAL A 17 -40.10 46.96 6.30
N ILE A 18 -40.24 47.41 5.04
CA ILE A 18 -39.37 46.97 3.94
C ILE A 18 -37.90 47.32 4.21
N SER A 19 -37.65 48.53 4.73
CA SER A 19 -36.29 48.93 5.10
C SER A 19 -35.71 48.12 6.25
N ALA A 20 -36.51 47.80 7.29
CA ALA A 20 -36.09 47.00 8.41
C ALA A 20 -35.81 45.54 7.99
N VAL A 21 -36.65 44.95 7.15
CA VAL A 21 -36.47 43.61 6.58
C VAL A 21 -35.20 43.59 5.67
N GLY A 22 -35.07 44.57 4.79
CA GLY A 22 -33.89 44.72 3.94
C GLY A 22 -32.59 44.87 4.73
N TYR A 23 -32.58 45.65 5.80
CA TYR A 23 -31.43 45.81 6.70
C TYR A 23 -31.13 44.51 7.46
N GLY A 24 -32.17 43.77 7.92
CA GLY A 24 -32.03 42.48 8.59
C GLY A 24 -31.41 41.42 7.68
N LEU A 25 -31.89 41.36 6.45
CA LEU A 25 -31.34 40.41 5.43
C LEU A 25 -29.89 40.79 5.06
N PHE A 26 -29.59 42.07 4.88
CA PHE A 26 -28.24 42.58 4.60
C PHE A 26 -27.29 42.27 5.75
N ARG A 27 -27.71 42.54 6.99
CA ARG A 27 -26.92 42.27 8.18
C ARG A 27 -26.72 40.80 8.43
N GLY A 28 -27.74 39.96 8.20
CA GLY A 28 -27.66 38.51 8.27
C GLY A 28 -26.73 37.95 7.20
N GLY A 29 -26.85 38.40 5.95
CA GLY A 29 -25.94 38.05 4.85
C GLY A 29 -24.50 38.47 5.12
N TYR A 30 -24.27 39.66 5.65
CA TYR A 30 -22.95 40.14 6.05
C TYR A 30 -22.35 39.28 7.17
N TYR A 31 -23.14 38.90 8.18
CA TYR A 31 -22.67 38.03 9.26
C TYR A 31 -22.29 36.62 8.76
N VAL A 32 -23.11 36.03 7.89
CA VAL A 32 -22.82 34.75 7.25
C VAL A 32 -21.54 34.85 6.40
N PHE A 33 -21.41 35.92 5.63
CA PHE A 33 -20.22 36.19 4.82
C PHE A 33 -18.95 36.33 5.68
N GLN A 34 -19.01 37.12 6.74
CA GLN A 34 -17.87 37.31 7.68
C GLN A 34 -17.51 36.01 8.41
N SER A 35 -18.50 35.21 8.81
CA SER A 35 -18.25 33.90 9.44
C SER A 35 -17.61 32.91 8.49
N THR A 36 -17.99 32.96 7.21
CA THR A 36 -17.41 32.10 6.16
C THR A 36 -15.94 32.49 5.92
N ILE A 37 -15.64 33.80 5.84
CA ILE A 37 -14.25 34.30 5.68
C ILE A 37 -13.39 33.87 6.87
N ARG A 38 -13.86 34.05 8.12
CA ARG A 38 -13.12 33.66 9.33
C ARG A 38 -12.81 32.17 9.35
N ARG A 39 -13.81 31.33 9.06
CA ARG A 39 -13.61 29.88 8.97
C ARG A 39 -12.57 29.52 7.93
N ARG A 40 -12.60 30.18 6.79
CA ARG A 40 -11.63 29.97 5.73
C ARG A 40 -10.21 30.33 6.17
N GLU A 41 -10.02 31.47 6.82
CA GLU A 41 -8.73 31.88 7.38
C GLU A 41 -8.23 30.90 8.46
N GLU A 42 -9.11 30.42 9.33
CA GLU A 42 -8.78 29.41 10.33
C GLU A 42 -8.32 28.09 9.69
N TYR A 43 -8.98 27.64 8.61
CA TYR A 43 -8.56 26.46 7.87
C TYR A 43 -7.18 26.64 7.22
N PHE A 44 -6.90 27.78 6.63
CA PHE A 44 -5.58 28.06 6.05
C PHE A 44 -4.49 28.12 7.13
N LYS A 45 -4.73 28.80 8.24
CA LYS A 45 -3.79 28.83 9.38
C LYS A 45 -3.54 27.43 9.95
N SER A 46 -4.59 26.63 10.06
CA SER A 46 -4.47 25.24 10.49
C SER A 46 -3.68 24.40 9.47
N PHE A 47 -3.89 24.60 8.17
CA PHE A 47 -3.15 23.95 7.10
C PHE A 47 -1.65 24.28 7.17
N ASP A 48 -1.31 25.57 7.28
CA ASP A 48 0.08 26.02 7.40
C ASP A 48 0.77 25.41 8.62
N THR A 49 0.04 25.30 9.74
CA THR A 49 0.55 24.63 10.95
C THR A 49 0.85 23.16 10.70
N VAL A 50 -0.04 22.44 10.02
CA VAL A 50 0.15 21.01 9.69
C VAL A 50 1.31 20.85 8.70
N VAL A 51 1.44 21.72 7.71
CA VAL A 51 2.57 21.71 6.77
C VAL A 51 3.89 21.98 7.49
N ALA A 52 3.93 22.93 8.41
CA ALA A 52 5.11 23.19 9.24
C ALA A 52 5.52 21.99 10.10
N GLN A 53 4.54 21.23 10.64
CA GLN A 53 4.80 20.01 11.39
C GLN A 53 5.40 18.89 10.53
N LEU A 54 5.10 18.81 9.23
CA LEU A 54 5.75 17.86 8.30
C LEU A 54 7.25 18.13 8.16
N SER A 55 7.67 19.38 8.31
CA SER A 55 9.07 19.82 8.23
C SER A 55 9.81 19.72 9.57
N SER A 56 9.15 19.29 10.65
CA SER A 56 9.77 19.14 11.96
C SER A 56 10.79 18.00 11.98
N SER A 57 11.75 18.06 12.90
CA SER A 57 12.72 16.97 13.13
C SER A 57 12.12 15.78 13.90
N ASN A 58 10.90 15.90 14.45
CA ASN A 58 10.24 14.87 15.23
C ASN A 58 9.42 13.93 14.33
N PRO A 59 9.79 12.65 14.19
CA PRO A 59 9.09 11.69 13.33
C PRO A 59 7.61 11.47 13.70
N SER A 60 7.28 11.53 15.01
CA SER A 60 5.89 11.39 15.47
C SER A 60 5.02 12.57 15.04
N SER A 61 5.56 13.79 15.11
CA SER A 61 4.90 15.00 14.63
C SER A 61 4.70 14.98 13.13
N GLN A 62 5.71 14.56 12.36
CA GLN A 62 5.60 14.38 10.91
C GLN A 62 4.50 13.38 10.54
N LEU A 63 4.44 12.24 11.24
CA LEU A 63 3.43 11.21 10.96
C LEU A 63 2.01 11.70 11.31
N ALA A 64 1.86 12.39 12.44
CA ALA A 64 0.60 13.00 12.82
C ALA A 64 0.13 14.03 11.78
N ALA A 65 1.02 14.90 11.32
CA ALA A 65 0.74 15.86 10.27
C ALA A 65 0.33 15.20 8.95
N ALA A 66 1.02 14.13 8.52
CA ALA A 66 0.66 13.36 7.33
C ALA A 66 -0.75 12.76 7.40
N VAL A 67 -1.16 12.31 8.59
CA VAL A 67 -2.54 11.83 8.81
C VAL A 67 -3.54 12.99 8.79
N LEU A 68 -3.21 14.12 9.40
CA LEU A 68 -4.08 15.30 9.46
C LEU A 68 -4.32 15.93 8.09
N LEU A 69 -3.35 15.88 7.18
CA LEU A 69 -3.51 16.39 5.81
C LEU A 69 -4.74 15.80 5.08
N ARG A 70 -5.13 14.57 5.41
CA ARG A 70 -6.31 13.91 4.80
C ARG A 70 -7.61 14.67 5.05
N ARG A 71 -7.70 15.43 6.16
CA ARG A 71 -8.90 16.21 6.52
C ARG A 71 -9.17 17.32 5.51
N TYR A 72 -8.15 17.87 4.87
CA TYR A 72 -8.30 18.97 3.91
C TYR A 72 -8.90 18.51 2.57
N PHE A 73 -8.86 17.21 2.27
CA PHE A 73 -9.59 16.65 1.14
C PHE A 73 -11.11 16.64 1.38
N GLU A 74 -11.58 16.50 2.61
CA GLU A 74 -13.01 16.55 2.94
C GLU A 74 -13.52 17.99 2.94
N ILE A 75 -12.73 18.92 3.48
CA ILE A 75 -13.06 20.36 3.51
C ILE A 75 -13.17 20.90 2.08
N GLY A 76 -12.32 20.46 1.17
CA GLY A 76 -12.29 20.90 -0.22
C GLY A 76 -13.45 20.39 -1.11
N LYS A 77 -14.48 19.74 -0.54
CA LYS A 77 -15.68 19.34 -1.29
C LYS A 77 -16.59 20.50 -1.61
N ILE A 78 -16.48 21.61 -0.87
CA ILE A 78 -17.21 22.84 -1.13
C ILE A 78 -16.38 23.65 -2.16
N ARG A 79 -17.07 24.19 -3.19
CA ARG A 79 -16.43 24.83 -4.36
C ARG A 79 -15.44 25.95 -4.00
N GLU A 80 -15.58 26.56 -2.84
CA GLU A 80 -14.71 27.61 -2.33
C GLU A 80 -13.39 27.10 -1.74
N ASP A 81 -13.35 25.82 -1.33
CA ASP A 81 -12.17 25.18 -0.72
C ASP A 81 -11.37 24.31 -1.68
N ALA A 82 -11.69 24.36 -2.97
CA ALA A 82 -10.95 23.63 -4.02
C ALA A 82 -9.45 23.94 -4.02
N LYS A 83 -9.06 25.16 -3.59
CA LYS A 83 -7.68 25.59 -3.48
C LYS A 83 -6.92 24.79 -2.42
N LEU A 84 -7.47 24.61 -1.22
CA LEU A 84 -6.84 23.80 -0.15
C LEU A 84 -6.60 22.36 -0.58
N ARG A 85 -7.53 21.78 -1.33
CA ARG A 85 -7.38 20.43 -1.86
C ARG A 85 -6.21 20.34 -2.84
N THR A 86 -6.11 21.29 -3.78
CA THR A 86 -4.99 21.36 -4.73
C THR A 86 -3.68 21.56 -4.00
N GLU A 87 -3.62 22.48 -3.02
CA GLU A 87 -2.43 22.69 -2.21
C GLU A 87 -2.04 21.46 -1.40
N THR A 88 -3.00 20.74 -0.85
CA THR A 88 -2.74 19.47 -0.15
C THR A 88 -2.10 18.44 -1.08
N ILE A 89 -2.60 18.29 -2.31
CA ILE A 89 -2.01 17.40 -3.32
C ILE A 89 -0.57 17.84 -3.61
N ASN A 90 -0.34 19.13 -3.82
CA ASN A 90 0.98 19.67 -4.15
C ASN A 90 1.99 19.43 -3.00
N VAL A 91 1.58 19.67 -1.75
CA VAL A 91 2.43 19.40 -0.58
C VAL A 91 2.78 17.91 -0.50
N ILE A 92 1.79 17.03 -0.62
CA ILE A 92 2.03 15.59 -0.60
C ILE A 92 2.97 15.19 -1.75
N SER A 93 2.73 15.67 -2.96
CA SER A 93 3.58 15.37 -4.14
C SER A 93 5.02 15.83 -3.94
N ALA A 94 5.21 17.05 -3.43
CA ALA A 94 6.55 17.59 -3.15
C ALA A 94 7.30 16.75 -2.12
N MET A 95 6.64 16.33 -1.04
CA MET A 95 7.22 15.45 -0.03
C MET A 95 7.57 14.07 -0.60
N LEU A 96 6.70 13.49 -1.41
CA LEU A 96 6.92 12.17 -2.02
C LEU A 96 8.09 12.15 -3.03
N ARG A 97 8.52 13.31 -3.55
CA ARG A 97 9.71 13.40 -4.42
C ARG A 97 11.03 13.24 -3.67
N VAL A 98 11.04 13.56 -2.38
CA VAL A 98 12.28 13.60 -1.57
C VAL A 98 12.32 12.54 -0.48
N LEU A 99 11.18 12.01 -0.06
CA LEU A 99 11.13 11.03 1.01
C LEU A 99 11.61 9.65 0.56
N PRO A 100 12.50 9.01 1.34
CA PRO A 100 12.82 7.61 1.14
C PRO A 100 11.60 6.72 1.45
N VAL A 101 11.65 5.48 0.97
CA VAL A 101 10.64 4.47 1.32
C VAL A 101 10.53 4.30 2.83
N GLY A 102 9.34 4.42 3.38
CA GLY A 102 9.12 4.33 4.82
C GLY A 102 7.68 4.64 5.22
N ILE A 103 7.43 4.65 6.53
CA ILE A 103 6.08 4.84 7.08
C ILE A 103 5.51 6.21 6.71
N LEU A 104 6.32 7.27 6.79
CA LEU A 104 5.88 8.63 6.45
C LEU A 104 5.52 8.74 4.96
N GLN A 105 6.43 8.26 4.08
CA GLN A 105 6.20 8.21 2.63
C GLN A 105 4.91 7.45 2.31
N LYS A 106 4.74 6.24 2.86
CA LYS A 106 3.55 5.43 2.64
C LYS A 106 2.28 6.10 3.17
N THR A 107 2.34 6.76 4.33
CA THR A 107 1.19 7.47 4.91
C THR A 107 0.74 8.63 4.02
N LEU A 108 1.68 9.39 3.46
CA LEU A 108 1.39 10.47 2.51
C LEU A 108 0.85 9.91 1.18
N ALA A 109 1.49 8.87 0.64
CA ALA A 109 1.06 8.25 -0.61
C ALA A 109 -0.36 7.66 -0.50
N ASP A 110 -0.66 6.90 0.58
CA ASP A 110 -2.01 6.41 0.87
C ASP A 110 -3.01 7.56 1.14
N GLY A 111 -2.50 8.71 1.54
CA GLY A 111 -3.28 9.94 1.74
C GLY A 111 -3.94 10.43 0.45
N LEU A 112 -3.29 10.26 -0.70
CA LEU A 112 -3.84 10.66 -2.00
C LEU A 112 -5.15 9.95 -2.36
N ALA A 113 -5.39 8.74 -1.84
CA ALA A 113 -6.65 8.04 -2.03
C ALA A 113 -7.88 8.78 -1.44
N TYR A 114 -7.67 9.69 -0.48
CA TYR A 114 -8.76 10.50 0.09
C TYR A 114 -9.12 11.72 -0.77
N ALA A 115 -8.25 12.08 -1.71
CA ALA A 115 -8.52 13.20 -2.62
C ALA A 115 -9.73 12.94 -3.54
N GLU A 116 -10.03 11.66 -3.83
CA GLU A 116 -11.08 11.20 -4.76
C GLU A 116 -10.92 11.72 -6.20
N ASP A 117 -10.28 12.87 -6.36
CA ASP A 117 -10.02 13.53 -7.64
C ASP A 117 -8.61 14.10 -7.68
N LEU A 118 -7.77 13.50 -8.47
CA LEU A 118 -6.39 13.87 -8.78
C LEU A 118 -6.26 14.29 -10.26
N TYR A 119 -7.34 14.81 -10.84
CA TYR A 119 -7.33 15.26 -12.23
C TYR A 119 -6.22 16.27 -12.49
N GLY A 120 -5.35 15.96 -13.45
CA GLY A 120 -4.21 16.81 -13.81
C GLY A 120 -3.18 17.02 -12.69
N ALA A 121 -3.18 16.20 -11.64
CA ALA A 121 -2.20 16.34 -10.55
C ALA A 121 -0.76 16.10 -11.04
N ASP A 122 0.18 16.91 -10.57
CA ASP A 122 1.61 16.73 -10.78
C ASP A 122 2.20 15.78 -9.74
N LEU A 123 2.36 14.52 -10.14
CA LEU A 123 2.94 13.43 -9.36
C LEU A 123 4.28 12.96 -9.98
N GLN A 124 4.92 13.82 -10.78
CA GLN A 124 6.20 13.49 -11.39
C GLN A 124 7.24 13.14 -10.34
N ARG A 125 7.99 12.06 -10.58
CA ARG A 125 9.05 11.53 -9.71
C ARG A 125 8.60 11.23 -8.28
N ALA A 126 7.29 11.17 -8.02
CA ALA A 126 6.77 10.84 -6.70
C ALA A 126 7.11 9.39 -6.33
N ASN A 127 7.57 9.19 -5.09
CA ASN A 127 7.75 7.87 -4.52
C ASN A 127 6.42 7.34 -4.00
N LEU A 128 5.73 6.56 -4.84
CA LEU A 128 4.44 5.93 -4.57
C LEU A 128 4.60 4.43 -4.28
N GLN A 129 5.78 3.99 -3.88
CA GLN A 129 6.03 2.59 -3.54
C GLN A 129 5.10 2.13 -2.43
N ASN A 130 4.54 0.92 -2.60
CA ASN A 130 3.60 0.32 -1.66
C ASN A 130 2.33 1.15 -1.39
N ALA A 131 2.02 2.18 -2.21
CA ALA A 131 0.84 3.00 -2.03
C ALA A 131 -0.44 2.21 -2.33
N TYR A 132 -1.50 2.51 -1.58
CA TYR A 132 -2.85 2.12 -1.92
C TYR A 132 -3.57 3.31 -2.58
N LEU A 133 -3.74 3.23 -3.88
CA LEU A 133 -4.53 4.18 -4.66
C LEU A 133 -5.84 3.49 -5.08
N GLY A 134 -6.83 3.55 -4.22
CA GLY A 134 -8.12 2.92 -4.44
C GLY A 134 -9.22 3.51 -3.59
N VAL A 135 -10.47 3.23 -3.93
CA VAL A 135 -11.61 3.67 -3.13
C VAL A 135 -11.60 2.88 -1.82
N LYS A 136 -11.47 3.57 -0.69
CA LYS A 136 -11.54 2.93 0.62
C LYS A 136 -12.98 2.54 0.94
N ASP A 137 -13.18 1.27 1.29
CA ASP A 137 -14.46 0.78 1.81
C ASP A 137 -14.76 1.44 3.16
N ASP A 138 -15.82 2.23 3.17
CA ASP A 138 -16.36 2.83 4.39
C ASP A 138 -17.06 1.69 5.19
N LYS A 139 -16.42 1.21 6.27
CA LYS A 139 -16.87 0.06 7.05
C LYS A 139 -18.22 0.26 7.76
N GLY A 140 -18.90 1.39 7.55
CA GLY A 140 -19.95 1.88 8.45
C GLY A 140 -21.40 1.74 8.01
N ASN A 141 -21.76 1.53 6.75
CA ASN A 141 -23.19 1.54 6.39
C ASN A 141 -23.52 0.69 5.17
N PHE A 142 -24.44 -0.27 5.33
CA PHE A 142 -24.90 -1.15 4.24
C PHE A 142 -25.43 -0.35 3.03
N ILE A 143 -26.14 0.75 3.29
CA ILE A 143 -26.66 1.64 2.25
C ILE A 143 -25.52 2.33 1.47
N LYS A 144 -24.48 2.82 2.17
CA LYS A 144 -23.28 3.39 1.51
C LYS A 144 -22.53 2.36 0.67
N LYS A 145 -22.38 1.11 1.17
CA LYS A 145 -21.80 0.01 0.39
C LYS A 145 -22.63 -0.31 -0.86
N LEU A 146 -23.95 -0.30 -0.72
CA LEU A 146 -24.86 -0.51 -1.86
C LEU A 146 -24.73 0.61 -2.91
N ILE A 147 -24.69 1.85 -2.47
CA ILE A 147 -24.46 3.04 -3.32
C ILE A 147 -23.11 2.99 -4.00
N GLN A 148 -22.02 2.68 -3.28
CA GLN A 148 -20.68 2.51 -3.85
C GLN A 148 -20.65 1.40 -4.91
N LYS A 149 -21.35 0.28 -4.65
CA LYS A 149 -21.45 -0.84 -5.59
C LYS A 149 -22.29 -0.48 -6.83
N LEU A 150 -23.38 0.28 -6.68
CA LEU A 150 -24.23 0.73 -7.76
C LEU A 150 -23.58 1.81 -8.64
N PHE A 151 -22.88 2.76 -8.04
CA PHE A 151 -22.28 3.89 -8.76
C PHE A 151 -20.78 3.70 -9.06
N LYS A 152 -20.18 2.53 -8.74
CA LYS A 152 -18.76 2.20 -9.01
C LYS A 152 -17.85 3.40 -8.82
N LYS A 153 -17.84 3.97 -7.61
CA LYS A 153 -17.01 5.12 -7.28
C LYS A 153 -15.55 4.82 -7.66
N ARG A 154 -14.92 5.73 -8.37
CA ARG A 154 -13.54 5.63 -8.85
C ARG A 154 -12.74 6.83 -8.39
N ILE A 155 -11.45 6.63 -8.14
CA ILE A 155 -10.54 7.75 -8.00
C ILE A 155 -10.23 8.28 -9.39
N ASN A 156 -10.42 9.56 -9.58
CA ASN A 156 -10.14 10.25 -10.85
C ASN A 156 -8.65 10.66 -10.87
N VAL A 157 -7.85 10.02 -11.70
CA VAL A 157 -6.45 10.40 -11.99
C VAL A 157 -6.27 10.72 -13.48
N GLN A 158 -7.36 11.13 -14.15
CA GLN A 158 -7.29 11.54 -15.55
C GLN A 158 -6.31 12.68 -15.74
N LYS A 159 -5.48 12.59 -16.78
CA LYS A 159 -4.44 13.57 -17.10
C LYS A 159 -3.44 13.85 -16.00
N ALA A 160 -3.43 13.08 -14.91
CA ALA A 160 -2.35 13.17 -13.91
C ALA A 160 -1.01 12.82 -14.54
N ASP A 161 0.02 13.55 -14.15
CA ASP A 161 1.38 13.34 -14.63
C ASP A 161 2.19 12.54 -13.60
N LEU A 162 2.49 11.29 -13.95
CA LEU A 162 3.29 10.35 -13.17
C LEU A 162 4.63 10.04 -13.89
N PHE A 163 5.16 11.03 -14.62
CA PHE A 163 6.45 10.92 -15.28
C PHE A 163 7.54 10.50 -14.30
N MET A 164 8.24 9.38 -14.58
CA MET A 164 9.30 8.81 -13.74
C MET A 164 8.87 8.52 -12.29
N ALA A 165 7.57 8.44 -12.00
CA ALA A 165 7.09 8.06 -10.66
C ALA A 165 7.42 6.59 -10.37
N ASP A 166 7.75 6.28 -9.12
CA ASP A 166 7.95 4.92 -8.67
C ASP A 166 6.66 4.38 -8.01
N LEU A 167 6.00 3.49 -8.72
CA LEU A 167 4.77 2.80 -8.33
C LEU A 167 5.04 1.32 -7.99
N SER A 168 6.28 0.97 -7.67
CA SER A 168 6.62 -0.41 -7.32
C SER A 168 5.73 -0.91 -6.18
N TYR A 169 5.14 -2.10 -6.37
CA TYR A 169 4.23 -2.73 -5.42
C TYR A 169 2.95 -1.92 -5.10
N ALA A 170 2.66 -0.85 -5.82
CA ALA A 170 1.43 -0.09 -5.60
C ALA A 170 0.18 -0.92 -5.94
N LEU A 171 -0.88 -0.74 -5.17
CA LEU A 171 -2.19 -1.30 -5.44
C LEU A 171 -3.11 -0.18 -5.95
N MET A 172 -3.46 -0.24 -7.23
CA MET A 172 -4.34 0.70 -7.92
C MET A 172 -5.67 0.02 -8.24
N GLU A 173 -6.73 0.37 -7.52
CA GLU A 173 -8.02 -0.27 -7.67
C GLU A 173 -9.14 0.74 -7.89
N ASN A 174 -10.02 0.45 -8.87
CA ASN A 174 -11.13 1.33 -9.22
C ASN A 174 -10.67 2.74 -9.62
N ILE A 175 -9.64 2.84 -10.47
CA ILE A 175 -9.06 4.08 -10.97
C ILE A 175 -9.68 4.46 -12.32
N ASP A 176 -9.98 5.74 -12.50
CA ASP A 176 -10.17 6.36 -13.80
C ASP A 176 -8.92 7.18 -14.14
N GLY A 177 -8.00 6.55 -14.88
CA GLY A 177 -6.70 7.09 -15.28
C GLY A 177 -6.60 7.39 -16.77
N ARG A 178 -7.70 7.74 -17.41
CA ARG A 178 -7.69 8.09 -18.84
C ARG A 178 -6.75 9.25 -19.12
N GLU A 179 -5.96 9.11 -20.17
CA GLU A 179 -5.00 10.15 -20.62
C GLU A 179 -3.92 10.52 -19.59
N SER A 180 -3.74 9.72 -18.52
CA SER A 180 -2.65 9.91 -17.56
C SER A 180 -1.29 9.56 -18.17
N VAL A 181 -0.22 10.16 -17.62
CA VAL A 181 1.14 10.02 -18.12
C VAL A 181 1.97 9.16 -17.17
N PHE A 182 2.34 7.96 -17.59
CA PHE A 182 3.25 7.03 -16.90
C PHE A 182 4.58 6.90 -17.66
N TYR A 183 4.97 7.95 -18.37
CA TYR A 183 6.20 7.90 -19.17
C TYR A 183 7.43 7.66 -18.29
N ASN A 184 8.20 6.58 -18.58
CA ASN A 184 9.33 6.10 -17.77
C ASN A 184 8.99 5.79 -16.30
N ALA A 185 7.73 5.59 -15.94
CA ALA A 185 7.36 5.19 -14.58
C ALA A 185 7.79 3.74 -14.29
N VAL A 186 8.07 3.45 -13.02
CA VAL A 186 8.39 2.11 -12.54
C VAL A 186 7.14 1.49 -11.93
N LEU A 187 6.63 0.41 -12.52
CA LEU A 187 5.46 -0.34 -12.05
C LEU A 187 5.85 -1.76 -11.59
N PHE A 188 7.04 -1.92 -11.03
CA PHE A 188 7.54 -3.21 -10.59
C PHE A 188 6.58 -3.87 -9.60
N ASN A 189 6.05 -5.08 -9.95
CA ASN A 189 5.06 -5.79 -9.14
C ASN A 189 3.79 -4.97 -8.76
N ALA A 190 3.48 -3.89 -9.46
CA ALA A 190 2.25 -3.14 -9.24
C ALA A 190 1.01 -4.00 -9.57
N ARG A 191 -0.08 -3.79 -8.83
CA ARG A 191 -1.36 -4.46 -9.06
C ARG A 191 -2.41 -3.44 -9.46
N ILE A 192 -2.94 -3.59 -10.66
CA ILE A 192 -3.92 -2.69 -11.25
C ILE A 192 -5.21 -3.46 -11.48
N LYS A 193 -6.32 -3.03 -10.87
CA LYS A 193 -7.57 -3.76 -10.89
C LYS A 193 -8.77 -2.86 -11.17
N ASN A 194 -9.76 -3.39 -11.93
CA ASN A 194 -11.05 -2.74 -12.20
C ASN A 194 -10.92 -1.29 -12.70
N SER A 195 -9.86 -0.95 -13.40
CA SER A 195 -9.48 0.43 -13.73
C SER A 195 -9.61 0.74 -15.21
N ASN A 196 -9.57 2.02 -15.55
CA ASN A 196 -9.60 2.49 -16.93
C ASN A 196 -8.41 3.42 -17.19
N PHE A 197 -7.46 2.97 -18.01
CA PHE A 197 -6.30 3.72 -18.45
C PHE A 197 -6.31 3.90 -19.99
N SER A 198 -7.48 4.05 -20.57
CA SER A 198 -7.59 4.32 -22.01
C SER A 198 -6.84 5.60 -22.37
N ARG A 199 -6.08 5.57 -23.45
CA ARG A 199 -5.22 6.66 -23.93
C ARG A 199 -4.12 7.09 -22.95
N ALA A 200 -3.84 6.31 -21.90
CA ALA A 200 -2.71 6.59 -21.01
C ALA A 200 -1.38 6.35 -21.73
N ASN A 201 -0.37 7.12 -21.35
CA ASN A 201 0.97 7.05 -21.91
C ASN A 201 1.89 6.23 -21.00
N PHE A 202 2.14 4.96 -21.36
CA PHE A 202 3.09 4.06 -20.66
C PHE A 202 4.43 3.92 -21.40
N ARG A 203 4.79 4.88 -22.27
CA ARG A 203 6.04 4.81 -23.03
C ARG A 203 7.24 4.74 -22.10
N GLY A 204 8.15 3.81 -22.36
CA GLY A 204 9.35 3.62 -21.55
C GLY A 204 9.11 3.07 -20.14
N ALA A 205 7.88 2.87 -19.71
CA ALA A 205 7.58 2.35 -18.37
C ALA A 205 8.15 0.93 -18.15
N ASP A 206 8.60 0.62 -16.93
CA ASP A 206 8.99 -0.73 -16.54
C ASP A 206 7.84 -1.44 -15.82
N LEU A 207 7.31 -2.47 -16.48
CA LEU A 207 6.16 -3.25 -16.05
C LEU A 207 6.54 -4.63 -15.49
N LYS A 208 7.80 -4.82 -15.06
CA LYS A 208 8.26 -6.12 -14.56
C LYS A 208 7.39 -6.60 -13.41
N GLY A 209 6.71 -7.74 -13.60
CA GLY A 209 5.80 -8.33 -12.62
C GLY A 209 4.49 -7.58 -12.40
N ALA A 210 4.23 -6.49 -13.15
CA ALA A 210 2.97 -5.75 -13.05
C ALA A 210 1.79 -6.61 -13.49
N ARG A 211 0.66 -6.49 -12.79
CA ARG A 211 -0.55 -7.27 -13.03
C ARG A 211 -1.72 -6.36 -13.31
N PHE A 212 -2.43 -6.67 -14.37
CA PHE A 212 -3.63 -5.99 -14.79
C PHE A 212 -4.80 -6.97 -14.69
N GLN A 213 -5.82 -6.65 -13.91
CA GLN A 213 -7.02 -7.45 -13.77
C GLN A 213 -8.25 -6.60 -14.08
N ASP A 214 -9.02 -6.97 -15.09
CA ASP A 214 -10.20 -6.22 -15.51
C ASP A 214 -9.89 -4.73 -15.81
N VAL A 215 -8.84 -4.47 -16.59
CA VAL A 215 -8.36 -3.11 -16.90
C VAL A 215 -8.64 -2.76 -18.36
N LEU A 216 -9.20 -1.58 -18.59
CA LEU A 216 -9.39 -1.02 -19.93
C LEU A 216 -8.16 -0.18 -20.32
N LEU A 217 -7.52 -0.56 -21.44
CA LEU A 217 -6.30 0.05 -21.97
C LEU A 217 -6.45 0.55 -23.41
N PHE A 218 -7.67 0.75 -23.87
CA PHE A 218 -7.93 1.16 -25.26
C PHE A 218 -7.12 2.41 -25.66
N LYS A 219 -6.35 2.31 -26.72
CA LYS A 219 -5.42 3.35 -27.21
C LYS A 219 -4.32 3.76 -26.20
N ALA A 220 -4.05 2.97 -25.16
CA ALA A 220 -2.87 3.20 -24.33
C ALA A 220 -1.58 2.91 -25.11
N ASP A 221 -0.55 3.75 -24.91
CA ASP A 221 0.71 3.70 -25.63
C ASP A 221 1.81 3.07 -24.76
N PHE A 222 2.35 1.93 -25.21
CA PHE A 222 3.42 1.17 -24.55
C PHE A 222 4.72 1.20 -25.35
N ASN A 223 4.91 2.14 -26.28
CA ASN A 223 6.15 2.23 -27.08
C ASN A 223 7.38 2.37 -26.17
N GLY A 224 8.37 1.50 -26.37
CA GLY A 224 9.59 1.48 -25.55
C GLY A 224 9.39 0.99 -24.11
N ALA A 225 8.20 0.60 -23.71
CA ALA A 225 7.96 0.02 -22.37
C ALA A 225 8.66 -1.33 -22.23
N LYS A 226 9.15 -1.62 -21.02
CA LYS A 226 9.88 -2.84 -20.68
C LYS A 226 8.98 -3.82 -19.95
N ASN A 227 9.29 -5.13 -20.11
CA ASN A 227 8.64 -6.21 -19.37
C ASN A 227 7.10 -6.19 -19.48
N ILE A 228 6.58 -5.82 -20.66
CA ILE A 228 5.12 -5.75 -20.91
C ILE A 228 4.52 -7.15 -20.70
N PRO A 229 3.47 -7.31 -19.88
CA PRO A 229 2.81 -8.60 -19.69
C PRO A 229 2.21 -9.16 -20.99
N ASP A 230 2.29 -10.47 -21.17
CA ASP A 230 1.88 -11.13 -22.43
C ASP A 230 0.42 -10.88 -22.81
N GLY A 231 -0.48 -10.78 -21.84
CA GLY A 231 -1.88 -10.44 -22.09
C GLY A 231 -2.07 -9.04 -22.70
N ILE A 232 -1.13 -8.10 -22.46
CA ILE A 232 -1.13 -6.78 -23.11
C ILE A 232 -0.41 -6.87 -24.45
N LYS A 233 0.74 -7.57 -24.53
CA LYS A 233 1.50 -7.71 -25.79
C LYS A 233 0.65 -8.23 -26.94
N LYS A 234 -0.24 -9.18 -26.68
CA LYS A 234 -1.14 -9.77 -27.67
C LYS A 234 -2.13 -8.75 -28.29
N GLU A 235 -2.41 -7.66 -27.58
CA GLU A 235 -3.34 -6.62 -28.00
C GLU A 235 -2.65 -5.37 -28.59
N LEU A 236 -1.30 -5.39 -28.67
CA LEU A 236 -0.52 -4.26 -29.20
C LEU A 236 -0.41 -4.31 -30.72
N GLU A 237 -0.63 -3.16 -31.34
CA GLU A 237 -0.23 -2.89 -32.72
C GLU A 237 0.52 -1.57 -32.77
N ASN A 238 1.74 -1.59 -33.30
CA ASN A 238 2.64 -0.44 -33.30
C ASN A 238 2.82 0.19 -31.90
N GLY A 239 2.88 -0.66 -30.85
CA GLY A 239 3.06 -0.25 -29.46
C GLY A 239 1.79 0.30 -28.79
N VAL A 240 0.65 0.37 -29.47
CA VAL A 240 -0.60 0.91 -28.94
C VAL A 240 -1.67 -0.19 -28.83
N VAL A 241 -2.40 -0.22 -27.72
CA VAL A 241 -3.46 -1.20 -27.48
C VAL A 241 -4.67 -0.89 -28.36
N LYS A 242 -5.04 -1.84 -29.22
CA LYS A 242 -6.23 -1.71 -30.09
C LYS A 242 -7.52 -2.21 -29.45
N SER A 243 -7.43 -3.16 -28.54
CA SER A 243 -8.60 -3.76 -27.94
C SER A 243 -9.39 -2.77 -27.09
N SER A 244 -10.67 -2.68 -27.35
CA SER A 244 -11.64 -1.97 -26.49
C SER A 244 -12.20 -2.87 -25.37
N LYS A 245 -11.74 -4.12 -25.27
CA LYS A 245 -12.10 -5.05 -24.20
C LYS A 245 -11.24 -4.81 -22.97
N ARG A 246 -11.74 -5.22 -21.81
CA ARG A 246 -10.95 -5.22 -20.60
C ARG A 246 -9.91 -6.34 -20.63
N ILE A 247 -8.70 -6.00 -20.29
CA ILE A 247 -7.55 -6.89 -20.29
C ILE A 247 -7.34 -7.43 -18.88
N THR A 248 -7.19 -8.74 -18.79
CA THR A 248 -6.63 -9.41 -17.63
C THR A 248 -5.36 -10.06 -18.11
N THR A 249 -4.22 -9.62 -17.57
CA THR A 249 -2.98 -10.32 -17.82
C THR A 249 -3.05 -11.63 -17.08
N GLU A 250 -2.97 -12.73 -17.82
CA GLU A 250 -2.73 -14.05 -17.22
C GLU A 250 -1.37 -14.00 -16.53
N GLY A 251 -1.34 -13.46 -15.30
CA GLY A 251 -0.40 -14.01 -14.36
C GLY A 251 -0.95 -15.39 -14.06
N GLN A 252 -0.12 -16.43 -14.02
CA GLN A 252 -0.38 -17.57 -13.16
C GLN A 252 -1.17 -17.02 -11.97
N LYS A 253 -2.24 -17.69 -11.51
CA LYS A 253 -2.98 -17.31 -10.30
C LYS A 253 -1.95 -17.13 -9.18
N ASN A 254 -1.26 -16.00 -9.13
CA ASN A 254 -0.29 -15.76 -8.09
C ASN A 254 -1.13 -15.30 -6.91
N LYS A 255 -1.43 -16.25 -6.07
CA LYS A 255 -2.19 -16.08 -4.84
C LYS A 255 -1.48 -15.12 -3.87
N GLY A 256 -0.20 -14.84 -4.12
CA GLY A 256 0.62 -13.97 -3.30
C GLY A 256 2.10 -14.32 -3.39
N GLN A 257 2.93 -13.60 -2.66
CA GLN A 257 4.34 -13.91 -2.48
C GLN A 257 4.54 -14.59 -1.13
N VAL A 258 5.26 -15.69 -1.12
CA VAL A 258 5.74 -16.34 0.10
C VAL A 258 7.19 -15.96 0.32
N PHE A 259 7.50 -15.42 1.49
CA PHE A 259 8.88 -15.11 1.87
C PHE A 259 9.55 -16.34 2.50
N PHE A 260 10.71 -16.72 2.01
CA PHE A 260 11.54 -17.76 2.61
C PHE A 260 12.60 -17.12 3.50
N SER A 261 12.48 -17.33 4.79
CA SER A 261 13.51 -17.04 5.79
C SER A 261 14.43 -18.26 5.91
N MET A 262 15.65 -18.14 5.42
CA MET A 262 16.58 -19.28 5.37
C MET A 262 18.04 -18.82 5.49
N PRO A 263 18.97 -19.70 5.92
CA PRO A 263 20.39 -19.39 5.96
C PRO A 263 20.94 -18.98 4.60
N GLY A 264 21.88 -18.05 4.58
CA GLY A 264 22.55 -17.59 3.34
C GLY A 264 23.46 -18.64 2.68
N CYS A 265 23.82 -19.72 3.40
CA CYS A 265 24.58 -20.86 2.87
C CYS A 265 23.83 -22.13 3.20
N LEU A 266 23.51 -22.92 2.21
CA LEU A 266 22.77 -24.16 2.31
C LEU A 266 23.65 -25.36 1.88
N GLY A 267 23.49 -26.47 2.56
CA GLY A 267 24.01 -27.76 2.10
C GLY A 267 23.14 -28.35 0.98
N LYS A 268 23.64 -29.36 0.28
CA LYS A 268 22.90 -30.00 -0.84
C LYS A 268 21.48 -30.49 -0.45
N ARG A 269 21.32 -31.05 0.75
CA ARG A 269 20.00 -31.49 1.26
C ARG A 269 19.07 -30.32 1.46
N GLU A 270 19.54 -29.26 2.08
CA GLU A 270 18.78 -28.07 2.37
C GLU A 270 18.37 -27.32 1.10
N GLU A 271 19.27 -27.24 0.11
CA GLU A 271 18.95 -26.72 -1.21
C GLU A 271 17.85 -27.53 -1.92
N THR A 272 17.94 -28.88 -1.86
CA THR A 272 16.92 -29.73 -2.46
C THR A 272 15.58 -29.50 -1.81
N LEU A 273 15.55 -29.46 -0.47
CA LEU A 273 14.33 -29.25 0.30
C LEU A 273 13.68 -27.89 0.00
N THR A 274 14.44 -26.82 0.00
CA THR A 274 13.93 -25.48 -0.30
C THR A 274 13.45 -25.35 -1.75
N LYS A 275 14.11 -26.00 -2.71
CA LYS A 275 13.68 -26.06 -4.11
C LYS A 275 12.33 -26.79 -4.26
N GLU A 276 12.11 -27.88 -3.53
CA GLU A 276 10.85 -28.62 -3.57
C GLU A 276 9.70 -27.80 -2.96
N TYR A 277 9.88 -27.16 -1.80
CA TYR A 277 8.88 -26.25 -1.24
C TYR A 277 8.53 -25.14 -2.24
N LYS A 278 9.54 -24.55 -2.88
CA LYS A 278 9.35 -23.52 -3.91
C LYS A 278 8.55 -24.05 -5.08
N ALA A 279 8.90 -25.22 -5.63
CA ALA A 279 8.22 -25.83 -6.78
C ALA A 279 6.73 -26.11 -6.48
N ILE A 280 6.43 -26.63 -5.29
CA ILE A 280 5.04 -26.88 -4.86
C ILE A 280 4.27 -25.57 -4.77
N LEU A 281 4.82 -24.53 -4.13
CA LEU A 281 4.18 -23.23 -3.99
C LEU A 281 3.94 -22.56 -5.35
N GLU A 282 4.90 -22.63 -6.26
CA GLU A 282 4.76 -22.11 -7.62
C GLU A 282 3.66 -22.85 -8.39
N THR A 283 3.53 -24.18 -8.21
CA THR A 283 2.43 -24.98 -8.77
C THR A 283 1.08 -24.57 -8.18
N LEU A 284 1.03 -24.22 -6.89
CA LEU A 284 -0.16 -23.72 -6.20
C LEU A 284 -0.49 -22.25 -6.57
N GLY A 285 0.38 -21.58 -7.34
CA GLY A 285 0.19 -20.24 -7.85
C GLY A 285 0.77 -19.14 -6.96
N TYR A 286 1.68 -19.44 -6.04
CA TYR A 286 2.43 -18.45 -5.25
C TYR A 286 3.77 -18.13 -5.91
N SER A 287 4.26 -16.90 -5.80
CA SER A 287 5.66 -16.57 -6.05
C SER A 287 6.47 -16.74 -4.76
N VAL A 288 7.72 -17.16 -4.87
CA VAL A 288 8.61 -17.30 -3.73
C VAL A 288 9.72 -16.27 -3.81
N PHE A 289 9.97 -15.58 -2.72
CA PHE A 289 11.04 -14.62 -2.57
C PHE A 289 11.95 -14.96 -1.39
N TYR A 290 13.26 -14.84 -1.58
CA TYR A 290 14.28 -14.98 -0.54
C TYR A 290 15.51 -14.19 -0.92
N TYR A 291 16.33 -13.83 0.07
CA TYR A 291 17.63 -13.20 -0.17
C TYR A 291 18.71 -14.23 -0.48
N GLN A 292 19.51 -13.96 -1.49
CA GLN A 292 20.77 -14.68 -1.71
C GLN A 292 21.88 -13.98 -0.92
N LYS A 293 22.97 -14.72 -0.65
CA LYS A 293 24.09 -14.22 0.17
C LYS A 293 24.62 -12.85 -0.28
N ASP A 294 24.65 -12.60 -1.59
CA ASP A 294 25.19 -11.38 -2.19
C ASP A 294 24.15 -10.25 -2.30
N ASP A 295 22.87 -10.55 -2.04
CA ASP A 295 21.76 -9.57 -2.09
C ASP A 295 21.64 -8.72 -0.82
N TYR A 296 22.35 -9.12 0.26
CA TYR A 296 22.31 -8.37 1.51
C TYR A 296 23.15 -7.09 1.39
N PRO A 297 22.53 -5.90 1.47
CA PRO A 297 23.27 -4.65 1.44
C PRO A 297 24.12 -4.54 2.72
N LYS A 298 25.26 -3.87 2.63
CA LYS A 298 26.11 -3.58 3.80
C LYS A 298 25.41 -2.76 4.88
N PHE A 299 24.36 -2.00 4.49
CA PHE A 299 23.55 -1.17 5.39
C PHE A 299 22.07 -1.33 5.06
N GLY A 300 21.20 -1.20 6.08
CA GLY A 300 19.75 -1.21 5.92
C GLY A 300 19.13 -2.59 5.72
N GLN A 301 19.76 -3.66 6.17
CA GLN A 301 19.27 -5.04 6.04
C GLN A 301 17.85 -5.21 6.61
N PHE A 302 17.57 -4.69 7.79
CA PHE A 302 16.25 -4.74 8.42
C PHE A 302 15.16 -4.03 7.60
N THR A 303 15.51 -2.91 6.98
CA THR A 303 14.57 -2.17 6.11
C THR A 303 14.16 -3.02 4.91
N ARG A 304 15.11 -3.69 4.26
CA ARG A 304 14.80 -4.56 3.10
C ARG A 304 14.01 -5.80 3.50
N VAL A 305 14.37 -6.46 4.60
CA VAL A 305 13.59 -7.60 5.13
C VAL A 305 12.16 -7.15 5.41
N ARG A 306 12.00 -6.01 6.09
CA ARG A 306 10.67 -5.42 6.35
C ARG A 306 9.90 -5.17 5.05
N GLU A 307 10.53 -4.59 4.04
CA GLU A 307 9.89 -4.34 2.74
C GLU A 307 9.47 -5.63 2.05
N SER A 308 10.32 -6.65 2.07
CA SER A 308 10.00 -7.96 1.50
C SER A 308 8.83 -8.63 2.22
N LEU A 309 8.80 -8.55 3.55
CA LEU A 309 7.69 -9.04 4.35
C LEU A 309 6.42 -8.21 4.15
N LEU A 310 6.54 -6.88 3.91
CA LEU A 310 5.40 -6.03 3.55
C LEU A 310 4.72 -6.47 2.25
N ASN A 311 5.47 -7.06 1.34
CA ASN A 311 4.99 -7.53 0.05
C ASN A 311 4.61 -9.02 0.03
N SER A 312 4.79 -9.71 1.16
CA SER A 312 4.52 -11.13 1.29
C SER A 312 3.13 -11.38 1.89
N SER A 313 2.51 -12.46 1.47
CA SER A 313 1.22 -12.97 1.99
C SER A 313 1.42 -14.00 3.09
N ALA A 314 2.60 -14.63 3.13
CA ALA A 314 2.93 -15.68 4.09
C ALA A 314 4.45 -15.86 4.17
N VAL A 315 4.91 -16.61 5.18
CA VAL A 315 6.33 -16.88 5.43
C VAL A 315 6.56 -18.37 5.64
N ILE A 316 7.64 -18.91 5.08
CA ILE A 316 8.22 -20.18 5.49
C ILE A 316 9.61 -19.88 6.07
N ALA A 317 9.85 -20.27 7.31
CA ALA A 317 11.16 -20.13 7.95
C ALA A 317 11.82 -21.50 8.11
N PHE A 318 13.06 -21.61 7.63
CA PHE A 318 13.82 -22.86 7.62
C PHE A 318 14.85 -22.86 8.76
N GLY A 319 14.55 -23.60 9.81
CA GLY A 319 15.43 -23.84 10.97
C GLY A 319 16.40 -24.98 10.71
N PHE A 320 17.37 -24.77 9.83
CA PHE A 320 18.41 -25.75 9.56
C PHE A 320 19.53 -25.70 10.60
N ARG A 321 20.25 -26.81 10.79
CA ARG A 321 21.40 -26.91 11.70
C ARG A 321 22.58 -26.09 11.20
N GLN A 322 22.79 -24.89 11.75
CA GLN A 322 23.86 -23.97 11.33
C GLN A 322 25.05 -23.92 12.28
N MET A 323 24.81 -24.07 13.57
CA MET A 323 25.84 -24.07 14.59
C MET A 323 25.64 -25.22 15.55
N LYS A 324 26.73 -25.86 15.98
CA LYS A 324 26.71 -26.90 16.99
C LYS A 324 27.46 -26.42 18.26
N ILE A 325 26.79 -26.48 19.40
CA ILE A 325 27.42 -26.24 20.69
C ILE A 325 27.99 -27.58 21.17
N GLU A 326 29.30 -27.74 21.09
CA GLU A 326 29.96 -28.97 21.58
C GLU A 326 29.98 -29.00 23.12
N ASP A 327 30.28 -27.85 23.79
CA ASP A 327 30.21 -27.68 25.22
C ASP A 327 29.99 -26.21 25.57
N GLY A 328 29.12 -25.94 26.55
CA GLY A 328 28.77 -24.59 26.94
C GLY A 328 27.92 -24.55 28.22
N ILE A 329 27.68 -23.34 28.71
CA ILE A 329 26.81 -23.09 29.86
C ILE A 329 25.69 -22.15 29.41
N ALA A 330 24.45 -22.61 29.53
CA ALA A 330 23.28 -21.75 29.36
C ALA A 330 23.05 -20.92 30.63
N LEU A 331 22.66 -19.65 30.46
CA LEU A 331 22.37 -18.71 31.53
C LEU A 331 23.50 -18.60 32.59
N PRO A 332 24.77 -18.42 32.20
CA PRO A 332 25.88 -18.38 33.12
C PRO A 332 25.68 -17.27 34.16
N GLY A 333 26.09 -17.55 35.42
CA GLY A 333 25.96 -16.58 36.53
C GLY A 333 24.55 -16.44 37.11
N THR A 334 23.58 -17.23 36.67
CA THR A 334 22.21 -17.24 37.24
C THR A 334 21.91 -18.55 37.98
N PRO A 335 20.90 -18.56 38.87
CA PRO A 335 20.45 -19.79 39.55
C PRO A 335 19.95 -20.89 38.59
N LYS A 336 19.71 -20.55 37.34
CA LYS A 336 19.24 -21.47 36.28
C LYS A 336 20.35 -21.88 35.34
N ALA A 337 21.63 -21.61 35.69
CA ALA A 337 22.77 -22.00 34.88
C ALA A 337 22.77 -23.53 34.68
N SER A 338 22.92 -23.96 33.43
CA SER A 338 22.96 -25.37 33.08
C SER A 338 23.99 -25.64 31.99
N ARG A 339 24.66 -26.80 32.07
CA ARG A 339 25.58 -27.24 31.02
C ARG A 339 24.78 -27.67 29.80
N ILE A 340 25.20 -27.22 28.62
CA ILE A 340 24.62 -27.61 27.33
C ILE A 340 25.73 -28.24 26.48
N SER A 341 25.43 -29.36 25.84
CA SER A 341 26.37 -30.08 24.98
C SER A 341 25.60 -30.73 23.80
N GLY A 342 26.24 -30.78 22.64
CA GLY A 342 25.70 -31.40 21.45
C GLY A 342 24.48 -30.68 20.86
N LYS A 343 24.14 -29.48 21.34
CA LYS A 343 22.93 -28.74 20.88
C LYS A 343 23.20 -28.05 19.54
N TRP A 344 22.22 -28.16 18.64
CA TRP A 344 22.22 -27.47 17.36
C TRP A 344 21.41 -26.17 17.45
N LEU A 345 21.86 -25.13 16.76
CA LEU A 345 21.19 -23.84 16.63
C LEU A 345 20.98 -23.50 15.15
N ASN A 346 19.88 -22.84 14.87
CA ASN A 346 19.59 -22.17 13.59
C ASN A 346 20.28 -20.81 13.49
N THR A 347 20.09 -20.10 12.39
CA THR A 347 20.59 -18.73 12.25
C THR A 347 19.76 -17.73 13.06
N PRO A 348 20.39 -16.77 13.77
CA PRO A 348 19.67 -15.70 14.48
C PRO A 348 18.77 -14.85 13.58
N TRP A 349 19.06 -14.80 12.27
CA TRP A 349 18.23 -14.07 11.30
C TRP A 349 16.82 -14.62 11.20
N ASN A 350 16.61 -15.93 11.32
CA ASN A 350 15.27 -16.52 11.32
C ASN A 350 14.40 -15.93 12.46
N GLU A 351 14.99 -15.75 13.65
CA GLU A 351 14.28 -15.16 14.80
C GLU A 351 13.77 -13.74 14.48
N VAL A 352 14.62 -12.93 13.86
CA VAL A 352 14.27 -11.54 13.48
C VAL A 352 13.20 -11.51 12.41
N GLU A 353 13.38 -12.27 11.35
CA GLU A 353 12.46 -12.29 10.19
C GLU A 353 11.08 -12.83 10.57
N VAL A 354 11.02 -13.88 11.36
CA VAL A 354 9.76 -14.44 11.88
C VAL A 354 9.11 -13.48 12.89
N GLY A 355 9.90 -12.84 13.77
CA GLY A 355 9.38 -11.82 14.67
C GLY A 355 8.71 -10.67 13.93
N MET A 356 9.32 -10.19 12.83
CA MET A 356 8.72 -9.17 11.97
C MET A 356 7.46 -9.69 11.25
N ALA A 357 7.42 -10.95 10.85
CA ALA A 357 6.26 -11.58 10.21
C ALA A 357 5.08 -11.73 11.18
N LEU A 358 5.35 -12.14 12.43
CA LEU A 358 4.35 -12.22 13.51
C LEU A 358 3.72 -10.86 13.80
N MET A 359 4.53 -9.80 13.90
CA MET A 359 4.05 -8.43 14.09
C MET A 359 3.11 -7.98 12.97
N ARG A 360 3.20 -8.58 11.79
CA ARG A 360 2.30 -8.33 10.66
C ARG A 360 1.07 -9.23 10.62
N GLY A 361 0.99 -10.22 11.49
CA GLY A 361 -0.06 -11.24 11.46
C GLY A 361 -0.01 -12.11 10.19
N LEU A 362 1.20 -12.34 9.63
CA LEU A 362 1.35 -13.21 8.47
C LEU A 362 1.23 -14.68 8.90
N PRO A 363 0.59 -15.55 8.10
CA PRO A 363 0.65 -17.00 8.27
C PRO A 363 2.09 -17.49 8.14
N ILE A 364 2.57 -18.24 9.15
CA ILE A 364 3.95 -18.71 9.20
C ILE A 364 3.99 -20.23 9.31
N LEU A 365 4.83 -20.84 8.46
CA LEU A 365 5.25 -22.23 8.58
C LEU A 365 6.72 -22.28 9.01
N LEU A 366 7.00 -22.93 10.11
CA LEU A 366 8.35 -23.22 10.57
C LEU A 366 8.72 -24.64 10.09
N VAL A 367 9.75 -24.73 9.27
CA VAL A 367 10.31 -26.00 8.79
C VAL A 367 11.64 -26.19 9.47
N LYS A 368 11.75 -27.11 10.42
CA LYS A 368 12.94 -27.26 11.24
C LYS A 368 13.57 -28.65 11.12
N ASP A 369 14.88 -28.71 11.18
CA ASP A 369 15.59 -29.97 11.42
C ASP A 369 15.30 -30.49 12.83
N GLU A 370 15.18 -31.82 12.98
CA GLU A 370 15.12 -32.44 14.31
C GLU A 370 16.29 -31.98 15.19
N GLY A 371 15.98 -31.68 16.46
CA GLY A 371 16.97 -31.17 17.43
C GLY A 371 17.21 -29.66 17.38
N ILE A 372 16.49 -28.94 16.54
CA ILE A 372 16.36 -27.46 16.63
C ILE A 372 15.11 -27.15 17.47
N ASP A 373 15.31 -26.97 18.79
CA ASP A 373 14.26 -26.75 19.79
C ASP A 373 14.57 -25.50 20.63
N SER A 374 14.80 -24.37 19.97
CA SER A 374 15.12 -23.10 20.63
C SER A 374 14.49 -21.92 19.93
N GLY A 375 14.19 -20.88 20.70
CA GLY A 375 13.58 -19.65 20.19
C GLY A 375 12.22 -19.93 19.55
N ILE A 376 11.99 -19.38 18.37
CA ILE A 376 10.73 -19.54 17.63
C ILE A 376 10.46 -20.96 17.15
N PHE A 377 11.50 -21.82 17.09
CA PHE A 377 11.38 -23.22 16.67
C PHE A 377 11.08 -24.19 17.82
N ASP A 378 10.92 -23.68 19.05
CA ASP A 378 10.39 -24.47 20.15
C ASP A 378 8.87 -24.65 19.99
N GLU A 379 8.45 -25.86 19.69
CA GLU A 379 7.04 -26.20 19.45
C GLU A 379 6.11 -25.86 20.64
N LYS A 380 6.64 -25.83 21.85
CA LYS A 380 5.90 -25.49 23.08
C LYS A 380 5.62 -23.99 23.19
N LEU A 381 6.39 -23.17 22.53
CA LEU A 381 6.31 -21.72 22.58
C LEU A 381 5.76 -21.10 21.30
N SER A 382 5.71 -21.89 20.22
CA SER A 382 5.32 -21.40 18.89
C SER A 382 3.80 -21.46 18.70
N GLU A 383 3.22 -20.35 18.26
CA GLU A 383 1.83 -20.27 17.77
C GLU A 383 1.74 -20.52 16.25
N CYS A 384 2.83 -20.95 15.62
CA CYS A 384 2.95 -21.19 14.18
C CYS A 384 2.75 -22.68 13.83
N PHE A 385 2.52 -22.98 12.56
CA PHE A 385 2.64 -24.34 12.06
C PHE A 385 4.10 -24.79 12.08
N VAL A 386 4.38 -25.99 12.58
CA VAL A 386 5.75 -26.50 12.73
C VAL A 386 5.89 -27.86 12.06
N ALA A 387 6.65 -27.92 10.97
CA ALA A 387 7.01 -29.13 10.27
C ALA A 387 8.43 -29.56 10.68
N SER A 388 8.54 -30.58 11.54
CA SER A 388 9.82 -31.19 11.93
C SER A 388 10.31 -32.16 10.86
N ILE A 389 11.58 -32.03 10.45
CA ILE A 389 12.18 -32.77 9.34
C ILE A 389 13.34 -33.65 9.83
N PRO A 390 13.21 -34.98 9.76
CA PRO A 390 14.32 -35.91 10.04
C PRO A 390 15.48 -35.75 9.05
N ALA A 391 16.66 -36.22 9.44
CA ALA A 391 17.85 -36.13 8.60
C ALA A 391 17.73 -36.88 7.26
N ASP A 392 16.93 -37.95 7.22
CA ASP A 392 16.66 -38.82 6.06
C ASP A 392 15.32 -38.49 5.37
N TYR A 393 14.79 -37.29 5.61
CA TYR A 393 13.47 -36.91 5.08
C TYR A 393 13.41 -36.98 3.56
N ASP A 394 12.43 -37.71 3.06
CA ASP A 394 12.12 -37.74 1.63
C ASP A 394 11.34 -36.50 1.20
N CYS A 395 11.98 -35.62 0.44
CA CYS A 395 11.37 -34.36 -0.03
C CYS A 395 10.07 -34.57 -0.83
N ARG A 396 9.86 -35.75 -1.43
CA ARG A 396 8.60 -36.10 -2.12
C ARG A 396 7.38 -36.15 -1.19
N LYS A 397 7.62 -36.25 0.12
CA LYS A 397 6.56 -36.27 1.15
C LYS A 397 6.13 -34.86 1.62
N ILE A 398 6.74 -33.79 1.14
CA ILE A 398 6.38 -32.41 1.53
C ILE A 398 4.90 -32.15 1.26
N ALA A 399 4.41 -32.50 0.08
CA ALA A 399 3.01 -32.29 -0.31
C ALA A 399 1.99 -33.07 0.54
N SER A 400 2.44 -34.09 1.29
CA SER A 400 1.60 -34.87 2.21
C SER A 400 1.84 -34.54 3.69
N ASN A 401 2.73 -33.60 3.99
CA ASN A 401 2.96 -33.14 5.36
C ASN A 401 1.73 -32.36 5.86
N GLN A 402 1.18 -32.76 6.99
CA GLN A 402 -0.09 -32.24 7.51
C GLN A 402 0.01 -30.74 7.91
N ASP A 403 1.15 -30.32 8.50
CA ASP A 403 1.36 -28.93 8.90
C ASP A 403 1.48 -28.02 7.67
N PHE A 404 2.20 -28.51 6.64
CA PHE A 404 2.29 -27.78 5.37
C PHE A 404 0.91 -27.66 4.69
N ILE A 405 0.11 -28.73 4.67
CA ILE A 405 -1.25 -28.73 4.12
C ILE A 405 -2.13 -27.72 4.89
N SER A 406 -2.09 -27.78 6.22
CA SER A 406 -2.89 -26.90 7.08
C SER A 406 -2.52 -25.43 6.89
N TRP A 407 -1.23 -25.15 6.81
CA TRP A 407 -0.74 -23.80 6.50
C TRP A 407 -1.13 -23.36 5.08
N CYS A 408 -1.05 -24.24 4.07
CA CYS A 408 -1.51 -23.95 2.71
C CYS A 408 -3.00 -23.59 2.66
N ASN A 409 -3.83 -24.25 3.46
CA ASN A 409 -5.26 -23.92 3.57
C ASN A 409 -5.51 -22.55 4.20
N GLN A 410 -4.65 -22.12 5.12
CA GLN A 410 -4.75 -20.79 5.72
C GLN A 410 -4.40 -19.67 4.75
N ILE A 411 -3.48 -19.90 3.81
CA ILE A 411 -3.03 -18.89 2.84
C ILE A 411 -3.83 -18.90 1.53
N ALA A 412 -4.67 -19.90 1.30
CA ALA A 412 -5.46 -20.07 0.08
C ALA A 412 -6.59 -19.04 -0.06
#